data_246e7419f08422985c425b5fc9d6ca2d
#
_entry.id   246e7419f08422985c425b5fc9d6ca2d
#
_cell.length_a   1.000
_cell.length_b   1.000
_cell.length_c   1.000
_cell.angle_alpha   90.00
_cell.angle_beta   90.00
_cell.angle_gamma   90.00
#
_symmetry.space_group_name_H-M   'P 1'
#
loop_
_entity.id
_entity.type
_entity.pdbx_description
1 polymer ?
#
loop_
_entity_poly.entity_id
_entity_poly.type
_entity_poly.pdbx_seq_one_letter_code
_entity_poly.pdbx_strand_id
1 'polypeptide(L)'
;VGEKGAGETLLNGGSEQAGTNIEPVEEITAAGNGNLTIVLYFGNEEGYLTAEKRVIPKTPGVARAAMNELIKGPTAQSGLYATIPPGTRLMDIKIEDGLATVDFSEAIKSKHPGGSAGESLTIGSIVNTLTQFPTVQKVQILVEGRVVETLAGHLDISKPLERQAGIIRPNPGTF
;
A
#
# COMPACT_ATOMS: atom_id res chain seq x y z
N VAL A 1 -20.41 -52.31 16.46
CA VAL A 1 -19.46 -52.07 16.63
C VAL A 1 -18.84 -50.97 15.86
N GLY A 2 -18.55 -50.37 15.96
CA GLY A 2 -18.14 -49.47 15.42
C GLY A 2 -17.62 -48.44 15.03
N GLU A 3 -17.38 -47.88 14.85
CA GLU A 3 -16.95 -47.14 14.58
C GLU A 3 -16.59 -46.11 14.16
N LYS A 4 -16.27 -45.44 14.03
CA LYS A 4 -15.89 -44.64 13.85
C LYS A 4 -15.42 -43.76 13.39
N GLY A 5 -15.33 -43.09 13.29
CA GLY A 5 -14.96 -42.33 12.95
C GLY A 5 -14.20 -41.31 12.71
N ALA A 6 -13.85 -40.85 12.56
CA ALA A 6 -13.18 -40.09 12.47
C ALA A 6 -12.70 -39.10 11.94
N GLY A 7 -12.49 -38.69 11.80
CA GLY A 7 -12.06 -37.96 11.43
C GLY A 7 -11.42 -36.96 11.03
N GLU A 8 -11.15 -36.52 10.78
CA GLU A 8 -10.64 -35.85 10.44
C GLU A 8 -10.02 -34.91 10.15
N THR A 9 -9.59 -34.56 9.98
CA THR A 9 -9.00 -33.87 9.86
C THR A 9 -8.43 -33.00 9.31
N LEU A 10 -8.31 -32.59 9.11
CA LEU A 10 -7.80 -31.88 8.70
C LEU A 10 -7.00 -31.18 8.41
N LEU A 11 -6.58 -30.91 8.16
CA LEU A 11 -5.90 -30.32 8.01
C LEU A 11 -5.37 -29.58 7.48
N ASN A 12 -5.04 -29.12 7.33
CA ASN A 12 -4.52 -28.42 7.08
C ASN A 12 -3.63 -27.93 6.65
N GLY A 13 -3.58 -27.87 6.42
CA GLY A 13 -2.89 -27.55 5.84
C GLY A 13 -1.94 -26.71 5.73
N GLY A 14 -1.48 -26.69 6.04
CA GLY A 14 -0.59 -26.03 6.12
C GLY A 14 0.14 -25.35 5.27
N SER A 15 0.23 -25.20 4.81
CA SER A 15 0.81 -24.68 4.05
C SER A 15 1.75 -23.80 4.30
N GLU A 16 2.37 -23.91 4.84
CA GLU A 16 3.15 -23.17 5.14
C GLU A 16 3.94 -22.66 4.31
N GLN A 17 4.04 -21.97 3.94
CA GLN A 17 4.69 -21.38 3.22
C GLN A 17 5.80 -20.95 3.63
N ALA A 18 6.33 -21.42 3.75
CA ALA A 18 7.49 -21.26 4.16
C ALA A 18 8.29 -20.20 3.78
N GLY A 19 8.90 -19.68 4.41
CA GLY A 19 9.92 -18.92 4.09
C GLY A 19 9.74 -17.55 3.73
N THR A 20 8.72 -17.21 3.39
CA THR A 20 8.60 -15.90 3.05
C THR A 20 8.28 -15.21 4.28
N ASN A 21 9.14 -14.59 4.81
CA ASN A 21 8.91 -13.79 5.87
C ASN A 21 8.04 -12.69 5.54
N ILE A 22 6.95 -12.98 5.01
CA ILE A 22 6.01 -11.99 4.69
C ILE A 22 5.38 -11.62 5.96
N GLU A 23 5.63 -10.44 6.41
CA GLU A 23 4.89 -9.95 7.45
C GLU A 23 3.49 -10.08 7.15
N PRO A 24 2.70 -10.59 8.02
CA PRO A 24 1.31 -10.75 7.75
C PRO A 24 0.79 -9.40 7.34
N VAL A 25 0.33 -9.36 6.15
CA VAL A 25 -0.46 -8.26 5.71
C VAL A 25 -1.56 -8.24 6.71
N GLU A 26 -1.56 -7.25 7.57
CA GLU A 26 -2.62 -7.18 8.52
C GLU A 26 -3.88 -7.20 7.75
N GLU A 27 -4.62 -8.24 7.94
CA GLU A 27 -5.84 -8.41 7.26
C GLU A 27 -6.63 -7.13 7.36
N ILE A 28 -7.22 -6.76 6.27
CA ILE A 28 -8.18 -5.68 6.26
C ILE A 28 -9.31 -6.17 7.13
N THR A 29 -9.24 -5.85 8.40
CA THR A 29 -10.23 -6.35 9.32
C THR A 29 -11.39 -5.39 9.37
N ALA A 30 -12.56 -5.95 9.38
CA ALA A 30 -13.75 -5.17 9.58
C ALA A 30 -13.64 -4.53 10.97
N ALA A 31 -13.73 -3.22 11.01
CA ALA A 31 -13.64 -2.49 12.27
C ALA A 31 -15.01 -2.32 12.93
N GLY A 32 -15.92 -3.19 12.69
CA GLY A 32 -17.27 -3.10 13.26
C GLY A 32 -18.04 -1.94 12.65
N ASN A 33 -19.34 -1.93 12.86
CA ASN A 33 -20.21 -0.84 12.39
C ASN A 33 -20.05 -0.45 10.92
N GLY A 34 -19.69 -1.40 10.05
CA GLY A 34 -19.57 -1.12 8.64
C GLY A 34 -18.33 -0.34 8.25
N ASN A 35 -17.29 -0.37 9.08
CA ASN A 35 -16.03 0.27 8.77
C ASN A 35 -14.96 -0.77 8.43
N LEU A 36 -13.91 -0.30 7.76
CA LEU A 36 -12.74 -1.12 7.44
C LEU A 36 -11.50 -0.45 7.98
N THR A 37 -10.55 -1.25 8.42
CA THR A 37 -9.23 -0.73 8.79
C THR A 37 -8.28 -1.00 7.64
N ILE A 38 -7.64 0.03 7.15
CA ILE A 38 -6.63 -0.08 6.10
C ILE A 38 -5.30 0.44 6.64
N VAL A 39 -4.22 0.10 5.95
CA VAL A 39 -2.89 0.56 6.30
C VAL A 39 -2.41 1.52 5.23
N LEU A 40 -1.89 2.66 5.67
CA LEU A 40 -1.25 3.63 4.80
C LEU A 40 0.20 3.73 5.18
N TYR A 41 1.07 4.06 4.24
CA TYR A 41 2.49 4.18 4.51
C TYR A 41 2.95 5.60 4.26
N PHE A 42 3.55 6.20 5.28
CA PHE A 42 4.03 7.59 5.23
C PHE A 42 5.49 7.66 5.65
N GLY A 43 6.14 8.77 5.34
CA GLY A 43 7.54 8.95 5.67
C GLY A 43 7.77 9.19 7.16
N ASN A 44 8.88 8.67 7.67
CA ASN A 44 9.29 8.95 9.05
C ASN A 44 10.56 9.80 9.06
N GLU A 45 10.99 10.19 10.25
CA GLU A 45 12.16 11.07 10.39
C GLU A 45 13.46 10.45 9.90
N GLU A 46 13.51 9.14 9.82
CA GLU A 46 14.71 8.43 9.39
C GLU A 46 14.76 8.18 7.88
N GLY A 47 13.75 8.64 7.16
CA GLY A 47 13.73 8.46 5.71
C GLY A 47 13.18 7.13 5.25
N TYR A 48 12.43 6.45 6.09
CA TYR A 48 11.77 5.21 5.77
C TYR A 48 10.26 5.39 5.79
N LEU A 49 9.53 4.35 5.44
CA LEU A 49 8.07 4.36 5.52
C LEU A 49 7.62 3.69 6.81
N THR A 50 6.60 4.26 7.43
CA THR A 50 5.99 3.68 8.61
C THR A 50 4.50 3.53 8.36
N ALA A 51 3.94 2.41 8.81
CA ALA A 51 2.53 2.11 8.64
C ALA A 51 1.66 2.95 9.59
N GLU A 52 0.56 3.44 9.05
CA GLU A 52 -0.46 4.11 9.85
C GLU A 52 -1.78 3.42 9.56
N LYS A 53 -2.43 2.89 10.59
CA LYS A 53 -3.74 2.29 10.42
C LYS A 53 -4.77 3.39 10.33
N ARG A 54 -5.73 3.23 9.45
CA ARG A 54 -6.80 4.20 9.28
C ARG A 54 -8.13 3.49 9.09
N VAL A 55 -9.13 3.94 9.80
CA VAL A 55 -10.48 3.39 9.68
C VAL A 55 -11.25 4.20 8.68
N ILE A 56 -11.85 3.53 7.70
CA ILE A 56 -12.64 4.18 6.67
C ILE A 56 -14.01 3.48 6.58
N PRO A 57 -15.02 4.15 6.04
CA PRO A 57 -16.29 3.49 5.78
C PRO A 57 -16.12 2.35 4.80
N LYS A 58 -16.84 1.27 5.02
CA LYS A 58 -16.80 0.14 4.11
C LYS A 58 -17.23 0.60 2.72
N THR A 59 -16.48 0.19 1.72
CA THR A 59 -16.73 0.60 0.34
C THR A 59 -16.27 -0.50 -0.61
N PRO A 60 -16.98 -0.72 -1.74
CA PRO A 60 -16.50 -1.68 -2.73
C PRO A 60 -15.21 -1.21 -3.41
N GLY A 61 -14.97 0.10 -3.44
CA GLY A 61 -13.76 0.63 -4.04
C GLY A 61 -12.68 0.90 -2.99
N VAL A 62 -12.29 -0.13 -2.23
CA VAL A 62 -11.36 0.06 -1.12
C VAL A 62 -9.98 0.54 -1.57
N ALA A 63 -9.49 0.11 -2.72
CA ALA A 63 -8.19 0.56 -3.21
C ALA A 63 -8.22 2.04 -3.58
N ARG A 64 -9.30 2.48 -4.20
CA ARG A 64 -9.48 3.90 -4.52
C ARG A 64 -9.56 4.72 -3.23
N ALA A 65 -10.32 4.23 -2.25
CA ALA A 65 -10.42 4.91 -0.97
C ALA A 65 -9.06 5.00 -0.28
N ALA A 66 -8.27 3.94 -0.33
CA ALA A 66 -6.94 3.93 0.27
C ALA A 66 -6.03 4.96 -0.40
N MET A 67 -6.07 5.07 -1.73
CA MET A 67 -5.26 6.05 -2.43
C MET A 67 -5.69 7.48 -2.08
N ASN A 68 -6.99 7.73 -1.97
CA ASN A 68 -7.45 9.05 -1.57
C ASN A 68 -7.04 9.39 -0.14
N GLU A 69 -7.05 8.39 0.76
CA GLU A 69 -6.58 8.62 2.12
C GLU A 69 -5.07 8.86 2.16
N LEU A 70 -4.31 8.15 1.33
CA LEU A 70 -2.87 8.36 1.23
C LEU A 70 -2.57 9.78 0.76
N ILE A 71 -3.34 10.27 -0.22
CA ILE A 71 -3.17 11.63 -0.74
C ILE A 71 -3.47 12.67 0.34
N LYS A 72 -4.44 12.40 1.21
CA LYS A 72 -4.75 13.32 2.31
C LYS A 72 -3.58 13.52 3.27
N GLY A 73 -2.72 12.51 3.38
CA GLY A 73 -1.58 12.57 4.25
C GLY A 73 -1.81 11.96 5.62
N PRO A 74 -0.76 11.96 6.46
CA PRO A 74 -0.84 11.32 7.77
C PRO A 74 -1.65 12.15 8.76
N THR A 75 -2.10 11.50 9.84
CA THR A 75 -2.79 12.23 10.90
C THR A 75 -1.81 13.16 11.60
N ALA A 76 -2.34 14.27 12.13
CA ALA A 76 -1.49 15.30 12.71
C ALA A 76 -0.64 14.81 13.87
N GLN A 77 -1.15 13.85 14.65
CA GLN A 77 -0.44 13.38 15.83
C GLN A 77 0.53 12.24 15.55
N SER A 78 0.59 11.77 14.31
CA SER A 78 1.40 10.59 13.99
C SER A 78 2.91 10.87 14.00
N GLY A 79 3.30 12.11 13.78
CA GLY A 79 4.71 12.43 13.59
C GLY A 79 5.27 12.00 12.26
N LEU A 80 4.41 11.55 11.34
CA LEU A 80 4.82 11.11 10.03
C LEU A 80 4.66 12.24 9.01
N TYR A 81 5.28 12.05 7.84
CA TYR A 81 5.30 13.07 6.79
C TYR A 81 4.57 12.56 5.55
N ALA A 82 3.87 13.48 4.89
CA ALA A 82 3.20 13.17 3.64
C ALA A 82 4.22 12.77 2.58
N THR A 83 3.85 11.78 1.78
CA THR A 83 4.73 11.27 0.72
C THR A 83 4.21 11.58 -0.68
N ILE A 84 2.98 12.06 -0.77
CA ILE A 84 2.37 12.42 -2.05
C ILE A 84 2.43 13.94 -2.19
N PRO A 85 2.97 14.46 -3.30
CA PRO A 85 3.05 15.92 -3.50
C PRO A 85 1.69 16.60 -3.40
N PRO A 86 1.67 17.82 -2.87
CA PRO A 86 0.40 18.54 -2.71
C PRO A 86 -0.25 18.82 -4.07
N GLY A 87 -1.57 18.79 -4.09
CA GLY A 87 -2.31 19.01 -5.31
C GLY A 87 -2.47 17.79 -6.19
N THR A 88 -1.87 16.68 -5.83
CA THR A 88 -2.04 15.42 -6.57
C THR A 88 -3.46 14.92 -6.42
N ARG A 89 -4.03 14.49 -7.54
CA ARG A 89 -5.36 13.89 -7.54
C ARG A 89 -5.28 12.48 -8.11
N LEU A 90 -6.10 11.61 -7.60
CA LEU A 90 -6.26 10.29 -8.17
C LEU A 90 -7.19 10.41 -9.37
N MET A 91 -6.67 10.11 -10.56
CA MET A 91 -7.46 10.19 -11.79
C MET A 91 -8.25 8.91 -12.02
N ASP A 92 -7.61 7.77 -11.77
CA ASP A 92 -8.26 6.48 -11.95
C ASP A 92 -7.46 5.39 -11.27
N ILE A 93 -8.11 4.26 -11.01
CA ILE A 93 -7.43 3.06 -10.54
C ILE A 93 -8.20 1.85 -11.06
N LYS A 94 -7.46 0.89 -11.58
CA LYS A 94 -8.03 -0.31 -12.15
C LYS A 94 -7.22 -1.51 -11.67
N ILE A 95 -7.90 -2.53 -11.18
CA ILE A 95 -7.23 -3.73 -10.72
C ILE A 95 -7.70 -4.90 -11.58
N GLU A 96 -6.74 -5.59 -12.20
CA GLU A 96 -7.04 -6.66 -13.12
C GLU A 96 -5.88 -7.64 -13.13
N ASP A 97 -6.17 -8.91 -12.90
CA ASP A 97 -5.15 -9.98 -12.94
C ASP A 97 -3.93 -9.69 -12.04
N GLY A 98 -4.18 -9.19 -10.85
CA GLY A 98 -3.12 -8.93 -9.89
C GLY A 98 -2.39 -7.62 -10.09
N LEU A 99 -2.74 -6.86 -11.13
CA LEU A 99 -2.08 -5.59 -11.42
C LEU A 99 -3.00 -4.42 -11.11
N ALA A 100 -2.55 -3.53 -10.25
CA ALA A 100 -3.24 -2.27 -10.02
C ALA A 100 -2.59 -1.21 -10.91
N THR A 101 -3.37 -0.61 -11.80
CA THR A 101 -2.91 0.50 -12.61
C THR A 101 -3.50 1.75 -11.99
N VAL A 102 -2.66 2.60 -11.44
CA VAL A 102 -3.11 3.78 -10.72
C VAL A 102 -2.63 5.02 -11.43
N ASP A 103 -3.57 5.91 -11.73
CA ASP A 103 -3.32 7.09 -12.54
C ASP A 103 -3.47 8.35 -11.68
N PHE A 104 -2.43 9.16 -11.67
CA PHE A 104 -2.40 10.40 -10.90
C PHE A 104 -2.32 11.61 -11.81
N SER A 105 -2.76 12.75 -11.27
CA SER A 105 -2.62 14.02 -11.99
C SER A 105 -1.15 14.43 -12.05
N GLU A 106 -0.86 15.35 -12.94
CA GLU A 106 0.50 15.82 -13.22
C GLU A 106 1.21 16.35 -11.96
N ALA A 107 0.45 16.79 -10.96
CA ALA A 107 1.06 17.33 -9.74
C ALA A 107 1.97 16.33 -9.02
N ILE A 108 1.72 15.02 -9.19
CA ILE A 108 2.58 14.01 -8.55
C ILE A 108 4.02 14.13 -9.06
N LYS A 109 4.17 14.64 -10.26
CA LYS A 109 5.48 14.83 -10.89
C LYS A 109 5.91 16.29 -10.79
N SER A 110 5.07 17.23 -11.23
CA SER A 110 5.44 18.63 -11.30
C SER A 110 5.59 19.29 -9.93
N LYS A 111 4.93 18.78 -8.91
CA LYS A 111 5.03 19.32 -7.55
C LYS A 111 5.91 18.46 -6.65
N HIS A 112 6.58 17.47 -7.21
CA HIS A 112 7.47 16.61 -6.43
C HIS A 112 8.70 17.41 -6.01
N PRO A 113 9.07 17.37 -4.72
CA PRO A 113 10.23 18.14 -4.26
C PRO A 113 11.56 17.63 -4.79
N GLY A 114 11.58 16.43 -5.38
CA GLY A 114 12.80 15.88 -5.95
C GLY A 114 13.61 15.05 -4.98
N GLY A 115 14.76 14.61 -5.46
CA GLY A 115 15.66 13.79 -4.67
C GLY A 115 15.30 12.30 -4.71
N SER A 116 16.32 11.45 -4.73
CA SER A 116 16.10 10.01 -4.81
C SER A 116 15.39 9.46 -3.57
N ALA A 117 15.70 9.98 -2.41
CA ALA A 117 15.05 9.53 -1.17
C ALA A 117 13.56 9.90 -1.18
N GLY A 118 13.23 11.12 -1.57
CA GLY A 118 11.84 11.54 -1.63
C GLY A 118 11.06 10.77 -2.68
N GLU A 119 11.68 10.50 -3.81
CA GLU A 119 11.03 9.73 -4.87
C GLU A 119 10.75 8.30 -4.40
N SER A 120 11.71 7.69 -3.69
CA SER A 120 11.54 6.35 -3.12
C SER A 120 10.37 6.30 -2.14
N LEU A 121 10.22 7.31 -1.31
CA LEU A 121 9.12 7.35 -0.36
C LEU A 121 7.79 7.51 -1.06
N THR A 122 7.70 8.36 -2.06
CA THR A 122 6.47 8.53 -2.83
C THR A 122 6.05 7.23 -3.49
N ILE A 123 6.96 6.62 -4.23
CA ILE A 123 6.67 5.38 -4.96
C ILE A 123 6.38 4.25 -3.98
N GLY A 124 7.21 4.11 -2.95
CA GLY A 124 7.03 3.06 -1.97
C GLY A 124 5.71 3.16 -1.21
N SER A 125 5.28 4.38 -0.89
CA SER A 125 4.02 4.56 -0.18
C SER A 125 2.85 4.11 -1.04
N ILE A 126 2.87 4.41 -2.33
CA ILE A 126 1.81 4.01 -3.26
C ILE A 126 1.80 2.49 -3.41
N VAL A 127 2.96 1.92 -3.72
CA VAL A 127 3.07 0.48 -3.99
C VAL A 127 2.75 -0.34 -2.74
N ASN A 128 3.30 0.04 -1.60
CA ASN A 128 3.08 -0.72 -0.37
C ASN A 128 1.65 -0.58 0.14
N THR A 129 1.03 0.56 -0.05
CA THR A 129 -0.36 0.74 0.34
C THR A 129 -1.28 -0.12 -0.54
N LEU A 130 -1.05 -0.15 -1.84
CA LEU A 130 -1.89 -0.94 -2.74
C LEU A 130 -1.66 -2.44 -2.63
N THR A 131 -0.43 -2.86 -2.39
CA THR A 131 -0.13 -4.29 -2.31
C THR A 131 -0.58 -4.93 -1.00
N GLN A 132 -1.17 -4.16 -0.09
CA GLN A 132 -1.81 -4.78 1.07
C GLN A 132 -3.06 -5.55 0.67
N PHE A 133 -3.67 -5.20 -0.46
CA PHE A 133 -4.89 -5.87 -0.90
C PHE A 133 -4.57 -7.19 -1.60
N PRO A 134 -5.27 -8.28 -1.25
CA PRO A 134 -4.96 -9.59 -1.83
C PRO A 134 -5.07 -9.63 -3.36
N THR A 135 -5.87 -8.73 -3.93
CA THR A 135 -6.04 -8.68 -5.38
C THR A 135 -4.91 -7.94 -6.09
N VAL A 136 -3.97 -7.35 -5.35
CA VAL A 136 -2.90 -6.55 -5.94
C VAL A 136 -1.54 -7.16 -5.64
N GLN A 137 -0.85 -7.59 -6.67
CA GLN A 137 0.50 -8.13 -6.56
C GLN A 137 1.54 -7.15 -7.08
N LYS A 138 1.17 -6.36 -8.09
CA LYS A 138 2.05 -5.36 -8.67
C LYS A 138 1.28 -4.08 -8.93
N VAL A 139 1.99 -2.99 -9.05
CA VAL A 139 1.40 -1.68 -9.25
C VAL A 139 2.09 -0.98 -10.42
N GLN A 140 1.30 -0.53 -11.38
CA GLN A 140 1.78 0.32 -12.47
C GLN A 140 1.30 1.73 -12.21
N ILE A 141 2.23 2.66 -12.12
CA ILE A 141 1.90 4.06 -11.88
C ILE A 141 1.83 4.80 -13.21
N LEU A 142 0.77 5.57 -13.38
CA LEU A 142 0.60 6.42 -14.55
C LEU A 142 0.51 7.87 -14.11
N VAL A 143 0.85 8.77 -15.01
CA VAL A 143 0.67 10.21 -14.81
C VAL A 143 -0.11 10.74 -16.00
N GLU A 144 -1.27 11.32 -15.74
CA GLU A 144 -2.18 11.81 -16.79
C GLU A 144 -2.43 10.74 -17.85
N GLY A 145 -2.66 9.51 -17.37
CA GLY A 145 -3.01 8.38 -18.24
C GLY A 145 -1.84 7.77 -18.99
N ARG A 146 -0.60 8.18 -18.70
CA ARG A 146 0.57 7.71 -19.45
C ARG A 146 1.61 7.09 -18.55
N VAL A 147 2.29 6.07 -19.08
CA VAL A 147 3.47 5.52 -18.42
C VAL A 147 4.58 6.57 -18.52
N VAL A 148 5.25 6.81 -17.40
CA VAL A 148 6.43 7.71 -17.39
C VAL A 148 7.62 6.92 -16.87
N GLU A 149 8.80 7.35 -17.22
CA GLU A 149 10.01 6.65 -16.80
C GLU A 149 10.30 6.86 -15.31
N THR A 150 10.16 8.08 -14.82
CA THR A 150 10.42 8.42 -13.43
C THR A 150 9.47 9.53 -12.99
N LEU A 151 9.35 9.72 -11.67
CA LEU A 151 8.65 10.90 -11.15
C LEU A 151 9.62 12.07 -10.98
N ALA A 152 10.81 11.78 -10.47
CA ALA A 152 11.78 12.83 -10.16
C ALA A 152 13.19 12.53 -10.69
N GLY A 153 13.31 11.60 -11.61
CA GLY A 153 14.56 11.34 -12.30
C GLY A 153 15.43 10.22 -11.77
N HIS A 154 14.99 9.48 -10.76
CA HIS A 154 15.86 8.49 -10.11
C HIS A 154 15.36 7.05 -10.16
N LEU A 155 14.07 6.83 -10.02
CA LEU A 155 13.52 5.48 -9.98
C LEU A 155 12.68 5.19 -11.20
N ASP A 156 12.98 4.07 -11.84
CA ASP A 156 12.25 3.64 -13.03
C ASP A 156 10.88 3.09 -12.63
N ILE A 157 9.83 3.77 -13.06
CA ILE A 157 8.45 3.33 -12.83
C ILE A 157 7.75 3.00 -14.15
N SER A 158 8.51 2.79 -15.21
CA SER A 158 7.93 2.44 -16.50
C SER A 158 7.34 1.05 -16.54
N LYS A 159 7.68 0.22 -15.56
CA LYS A 159 7.18 -1.15 -15.47
C LYS A 159 6.50 -1.37 -14.12
N PRO A 160 5.62 -2.38 -14.04
CA PRO A 160 4.96 -2.66 -12.76
C PRO A 160 5.95 -2.95 -11.64
N LEU A 161 5.61 -2.46 -10.46
CA LEU A 161 6.46 -2.56 -9.27
C LEU A 161 5.85 -3.49 -8.24
N GLU A 162 6.71 -4.22 -7.55
CA GLU A 162 6.29 -5.12 -6.47
C GLU A 162 6.48 -4.44 -5.13
N ARG A 163 5.87 -5.02 -4.10
CA ARG A 163 5.95 -4.49 -2.74
C ARG A 163 7.40 -4.29 -2.32
N GLN A 164 7.66 -3.16 -1.70
CA GLN A 164 9.00 -2.76 -1.27
C GLN A 164 9.09 -2.79 0.25
N ALA A 165 9.15 -3.99 0.80
CA ALA A 165 9.16 -4.17 2.25
C ALA A 165 10.43 -3.62 2.89
N GLY A 166 11.52 -3.56 2.15
CA GLY A 166 12.80 -3.13 2.69
C GLY A 166 12.83 -1.70 3.20
N ILE A 167 11.91 -0.85 2.78
CA ILE A 167 11.88 0.54 3.25
C ILE A 167 10.83 0.78 4.31
N ILE A 168 10.19 -0.26 4.81
CA ILE A 168 9.21 -0.13 5.88
C ILE A 168 9.90 -0.31 7.22
N ARG A 169 9.67 0.60 8.15
CA ARG A 169 10.25 0.57 9.49
C ARG A 169 9.18 0.92 10.52
N PRO A 170 9.27 0.39 11.73
CA PRO A 170 8.36 0.82 12.79
C PRO A 170 8.64 2.27 13.15
N ASN A 171 7.66 2.90 13.75
CA ASN A 171 7.82 4.28 14.19
C ASN A 171 8.82 4.30 15.36
N PRO A 172 9.91 5.07 15.26
CA PRO A 172 10.93 5.09 16.31
C PRO A 172 10.42 5.42 17.71
N GLY A 173 9.26 6.00 17.80
CA GLY A 173 8.72 6.38 19.11
C GLY A 173 7.80 5.37 19.77
N THR A 174 7.63 4.21 19.17
CA THR A 174 6.65 3.26 19.66
C THR A 174 7.33 2.10 20.39
N PHE A 175 7.78 2.37 21.56
CA PHE A 175 8.32 1.30 22.40
C PHE A 175 7.61 1.27 23.73
#